data_4775290f8bc6cb063208e7938d54a1db
#
_entry.id   4775290f8bc6cb063208e7938d54a1db
#
_cell.length_a   1.000
_cell.length_b   1.000
_cell.length_c   1.000
_cell.angle_alpha   90.00
_cell.angle_beta   90.00
_cell.angle_gamma   90.00
#
_symmetry.space_group_name_H-M   'P 1'
#
loop_
_entity.id
_entity.type
_entity.pdbx_description
1 polymer ?
#
loop_
_entity_poly.entity_id
_entity_poly.type
_entity_poly.pdbx_seq_one_letter_code
_entity_poly.pdbx_strand_id
1 'polypeptide(L)'
;MALTLVYLVIQNLIAAGSVAALNLPAGMTALVGSAALIGGHGTTIAWAPIIAGRFGLGNALEIGIATATLGLVVASLVGGPIAGFLIHRHRLAGPSTPDPVVGVPDDPADRFADDINHITLLRTLLILNMVILIGFALEELVNEIGVKLPLFVV
;
A
#
# COMPACT_ATOMS: atom_id res chain seq x y z
N MET A 1 1.87 -7.90 -12.77
CA MET A 1 0.46 -7.45 -12.84
C MET A 1 -0.51 -8.60 -12.61
N ALA A 2 -0.60 -9.64 -13.46
CA ALA A 2 -1.57 -10.73 -13.29
C ALA A 2 -1.48 -11.44 -11.91
N LEU A 3 -0.28 -11.75 -11.45
CA LEU A 3 -0.05 -12.40 -10.17
C LEU A 3 -0.56 -11.57 -8.99
N THR A 4 -0.38 -10.24 -9.03
CA THR A 4 -0.86 -9.32 -8.00
C THR A 4 -2.38 -9.29 -7.94
N LEU A 5 -3.05 -9.27 -9.10
CA LEU A 5 -4.52 -9.30 -9.17
C LEU A 5 -5.08 -10.63 -8.63
N VAL A 6 -4.49 -11.76 -9.00
CA VAL A 6 -4.88 -13.07 -8.48
C VAL A 6 -4.69 -13.13 -6.96
N TYR A 7 -3.57 -12.62 -6.46
CA TYR A 7 -3.30 -12.56 -5.02
C TYR A 7 -4.34 -11.70 -4.28
N LEU A 8 -4.70 -10.52 -4.82
CA LEU A 8 -5.76 -9.67 -4.27
C LEU A 8 -7.10 -10.39 -4.14
N VAL A 9 -7.51 -11.09 -5.20
CA VAL A 9 -8.76 -11.85 -5.21
C VAL A 9 -8.73 -12.96 -4.17
N ILE A 10 -7.67 -13.77 -4.14
CA ILE A 10 -7.52 -14.86 -3.17
C ILE A 10 -7.54 -14.32 -1.74
N GLN A 11 -6.83 -13.26 -1.47
CA GLN A 11 -6.79 -12.62 -0.15
C GLN A 11 -8.17 -12.16 0.32
N ASN A 12 -8.95 -11.51 -0.55
CA ASN A 12 -10.30 -11.09 -0.23
C ASN A 12 -11.27 -12.26 -0.05
N LEU A 13 -11.09 -13.35 -0.81
CA LEU A 13 -11.88 -14.58 -0.61
C LEU A 13 -11.58 -15.24 0.74
N ILE A 14 -10.31 -15.29 1.15
CA ILE A 14 -9.92 -15.79 2.47
C ILE A 14 -10.50 -14.89 3.57
N ALA A 15 -10.43 -13.58 3.42
CA ALA A 15 -11.01 -12.63 4.36
C ALA A 15 -12.53 -12.84 4.48
N ALA A 16 -13.25 -12.96 3.36
CA ALA A 16 -14.68 -13.21 3.34
C ALA A 16 -15.04 -14.55 4.00
N GLY A 17 -14.29 -15.61 3.70
CA GLY A 17 -14.46 -16.93 4.32
C GLY A 17 -14.24 -16.89 5.84
N SER A 18 -13.21 -16.19 6.30
CA SER A 18 -12.90 -16.03 7.72
C SER A 18 -13.98 -15.24 8.46
N VAL A 19 -14.46 -14.14 7.88
CA VAL A 19 -15.55 -13.32 8.44
C VAL A 19 -16.84 -14.14 8.54
N ALA A 20 -17.17 -14.91 7.49
CA ALA A 20 -18.34 -15.76 7.48
C ALA A 20 -18.24 -16.92 8.51
N ALA A 21 -17.09 -17.57 8.59
CA ALA A 21 -16.86 -18.68 9.53
C ALA A 21 -16.95 -18.24 10.99
N LEU A 22 -16.54 -17.00 11.28
CA LEU A 22 -16.58 -16.41 12.63
C LEU A 22 -17.91 -15.67 12.93
N ASN A 23 -18.89 -15.69 12.00
CA ASN A 23 -20.15 -14.95 12.11
C ASN A 23 -19.95 -13.43 12.39
N LEU A 24 -18.94 -12.83 11.80
CA LEU A 24 -18.65 -11.40 11.93
C LEU A 24 -19.43 -10.57 10.89
N PRO A 25 -19.65 -9.27 11.14
CA PRO A 25 -20.31 -8.39 10.19
C PRO A 25 -19.62 -8.37 8.83
N ALA A 26 -20.38 -8.48 7.75
CA ALA A 26 -19.83 -8.54 6.37
C ALA A 26 -18.96 -7.35 6.00
N GLY A 27 -19.20 -6.16 6.58
CA GLY A 27 -18.36 -4.97 6.42
C GLY A 27 -16.90 -5.14 6.85
N MET A 28 -16.62 -6.12 7.72
CA MET A 28 -15.25 -6.40 8.16
C MET A 28 -14.39 -7.04 7.05
N THR A 29 -15.00 -7.68 6.05
CA THR A 29 -14.27 -8.38 4.98
C THR A 29 -13.22 -7.48 4.31
N ALA A 30 -13.59 -6.26 3.95
CA ALA A 30 -12.64 -5.33 3.34
C ALA A 30 -11.54 -4.88 4.31
N LEU A 31 -11.89 -4.68 5.59
CA LEU A 31 -10.98 -4.20 6.63
C LEU A 31 -9.98 -5.25 7.11
N VAL A 32 -10.32 -6.55 7.06
CA VAL A 32 -9.39 -7.65 7.36
C VAL A 32 -8.77 -8.24 6.09
N GLY A 33 -9.17 -7.76 4.92
CA GLY A 33 -8.67 -8.15 3.62
C GLY A 33 -7.66 -7.18 3.04
N SER A 34 -7.77 -6.94 1.74
CA SER A 34 -6.80 -6.17 0.97
C SER A 34 -6.72 -4.69 1.37
N ALA A 35 -7.79 -4.08 1.85
CA ALA A 35 -7.77 -2.67 2.25
C ALA A 35 -6.76 -2.40 3.37
N ALA A 36 -6.67 -3.27 4.37
CA ALA A 36 -5.73 -3.12 5.47
C ALA A 36 -4.37 -3.78 5.18
N LEU A 37 -4.35 -5.01 4.64
CA LEU A 37 -3.13 -5.80 4.52
C LEU A 37 -2.25 -5.40 3.32
N ILE A 38 -2.85 -4.90 2.23
CA ILE A 38 -2.10 -4.41 1.07
C ILE A 38 -2.10 -2.89 1.05
N GLY A 39 -3.28 -2.27 1.25
CA GLY A 39 -3.41 -0.82 1.25
C GLY A 39 -2.84 -0.13 2.49
N GLY A 40 -2.78 -0.84 3.60
CA GLY A 40 -2.22 -0.34 4.86
C GLY A 40 -3.12 0.69 5.56
N HIS A 41 -2.52 1.49 6.45
CA HIS A 41 -3.25 2.46 7.29
C HIS A 41 -3.96 3.53 6.47
N GLY A 42 -3.33 4.07 5.43
CA GLY A 42 -3.90 5.13 4.60
C GLY A 42 -5.18 4.69 3.90
N THR A 43 -5.14 3.54 3.23
CA THR A 43 -6.32 2.97 2.57
C THR A 43 -7.43 2.65 3.56
N THR A 44 -7.06 2.10 4.72
CA THR A 44 -8.01 1.82 5.80
C THR A 44 -8.71 3.07 6.30
N ILE A 45 -7.97 4.14 6.57
CA ILE A 45 -8.53 5.43 7.03
C ILE A 45 -9.53 5.99 6.02
N ALA A 46 -9.20 5.90 4.73
CA ALA A 46 -10.07 6.42 3.68
C ALA A 46 -11.36 5.59 3.48
N TRP A 47 -11.28 4.25 3.61
CA TRP A 47 -12.44 3.37 3.42
C TRP A 47 -13.28 3.16 4.68
N ALA A 48 -12.71 3.30 5.87
CA ALA A 48 -13.42 3.06 7.13
C ALA A 48 -14.71 3.87 7.29
N PRO A 49 -14.79 5.18 6.97
CA PRO A 49 -16.05 5.94 7.07
C PRO A 49 -17.13 5.41 6.12
N ILE A 50 -16.74 5.00 4.90
CA ILE A 50 -17.65 4.45 3.89
C ILE A 50 -18.22 3.12 4.38
N ILE A 51 -17.36 2.26 4.93
CA ILE A 51 -17.75 0.95 5.47
C ILE A 51 -18.64 1.13 6.72
N ALA A 52 -18.27 2.05 7.61
CA ALA A 52 -19.06 2.38 8.79
C ALA A 52 -20.49 2.81 8.41
N GLY A 53 -20.61 3.73 7.47
CA GLY A 53 -21.92 4.22 7.01
C GLY A 53 -22.75 3.17 6.27
N ARG A 54 -22.10 2.32 5.46
CA ARG A 54 -22.80 1.32 4.62
C ARG A 54 -23.23 0.07 5.39
N PHE A 55 -22.43 -0.37 6.36
CA PHE A 55 -22.64 -1.61 7.09
C PHE A 55 -22.99 -1.40 8.59
N GLY A 56 -23.08 -0.15 9.04
CA GLY A 56 -23.36 0.17 10.43
C GLY A 56 -22.23 -0.22 11.40
N LEU A 57 -20.98 -0.28 10.91
CA LEU A 57 -19.83 -0.74 11.67
C LEU A 57 -19.12 0.44 12.32
N GLY A 58 -19.56 0.88 13.51
CA GLY A 58 -19.06 2.09 14.18
C GLY A 58 -17.57 2.06 14.52
N ASN A 59 -16.97 0.88 14.65
CA ASN A 59 -15.55 0.66 14.96
C ASN A 59 -14.72 0.22 13.72
N ALA A 60 -15.17 0.57 12.52
CA ALA A 60 -14.52 0.18 11.27
C ALA A 60 -13.06 0.66 11.20
N LEU A 61 -12.80 1.89 11.68
CA LEU A 61 -11.46 2.49 11.65
C LEU A 61 -10.49 1.73 12.57
N GLU A 62 -10.90 1.45 13.78
CA GLU A 62 -10.09 0.74 14.77
C GLU A 62 -9.75 -0.68 14.30
N ILE A 63 -10.74 -1.40 13.77
CA ILE A 63 -10.55 -2.75 13.22
C ILE A 63 -9.53 -2.71 12.09
N GLY A 64 -9.69 -1.80 11.17
CA GLY A 64 -8.81 -1.69 10.02
C GLY A 64 -7.38 -1.30 10.38
N ILE A 65 -7.20 -0.34 11.29
CA ILE A 65 -5.87 0.05 11.78
C ILE A 65 -5.20 -1.10 12.54
N ALA A 66 -5.95 -1.79 13.41
CA ALA A 66 -5.42 -2.94 14.13
C ALA A 66 -4.98 -4.05 13.15
N THR A 67 -5.78 -4.34 12.13
CA THR A 67 -5.44 -5.33 11.10
C THR A 67 -4.21 -4.94 10.31
N ALA A 68 -4.10 -3.67 9.88
CA ALA A 68 -2.94 -3.17 9.15
C ALA A 68 -1.66 -3.28 10.00
N THR A 69 -1.73 -2.91 11.27
CA THR A 69 -0.60 -3.01 12.20
C THR A 69 -0.16 -4.46 12.41
N LEU A 70 -1.12 -5.37 12.68
CA LEU A 70 -0.84 -6.80 12.81
C LEU A 70 -0.23 -7.37 11.52
N GLY A 71 -0.75 -6.95 10.36
CA GLY A 71 -0.21 -7.34 9.05
C GLY A 71 1.27 -6.97 8.89
N LEU A 72 1.66 -5.75 9.27
CA LEU A 72 3.05 -5.30 9.23
C LEU A 72 3.95 -6.10 10.19
N VAL A 73 3.47 -6.37 11.40
CA VAL A 73 4.22 -7.18 12.38
C VAL A 73 4.45 -8.60 11.86
N VAL A 74 3.39 -9.24 11.36
CA VAL A 74 3.50 -10.60 10.80
C VAL A 74 4.39 -10.62 9.57
N ALA A 75 4.27 -9.64 8.69
CA ALA A 75 5.09 -9.54 7.47
C ALA A 75 6.58 -9.42 7.82
N SER A 76 6.95 -8.62 8.82
CA SER A 76 8.34 -8.48 9.25
C SER A 76 8.89 -9.74 9.94
N LEU A 77 8.07 -10.44 10.73
CA LEU A 77 8.49 -11.68 11.39
C LEU A 77 8.67 -12.84 10.40
N VAL A 78 7.81 -12.93 9.39
CA VAL A 78 7.79 -14.06 8.44
C VAL A 78 8.66 -13.79 7.21
N GLY A 79 8.72 -12.54 6.76
CA GLY A 79 9.42 -12.15 5.54
C GLY A 79 10.92 -12.44 5.57
N GLY A 80 11.59 -12.11 6.67
CA GLY A 80 13.02 -12.39 6.85
C GLY A 80 13.38 -13.87 6.73
N PRO A 81 12.79 -14.74 7.54
CA PRO A 81 13.03 -16.19 7.46
C PRO A 81 12.71 -16.80 6.09
N ILE A 82 11.61 -16.38 5.45
CA ILE A 82 11.24 -16.87 4.10
C ILE A 82 12.29 -16.41 3.07
N ALA A 83 12.69 -15.15 3.10
CA ALA A 83 13.70 -14.63 2.20
C ALA A 83 15.03 -15.38 2.37
N GLY A 84 15.49 -15.56 3.61
CA GLY A 84 16.68 -16.35 3.93
C GLY A 84 16.59 -17.78 3.40
N PHE A 85 15.48 -18.47 3.61
CA PHE A 85 15.25 -19.82 3.11
C PHE A 85 15.30 -19.87 1.57
N LEU A 86 14.66 -18.94 0.88
CA LEU A 86 14.65 -18.88 -0.59
C LEU A 86 16.04 -18.60 -1.17
N ILE A 87 16.79 -17.66 -0.57
CA ILE A 87 18.15 -17.34 -0.97
C ILE A 87 19.06 -18.58 -0.85
N HIS A 88 19.03 -19.26 0.30
CA HIS A 88 19.81 -20.46 0.51
C HIS A 88 19.42 -21.63 -0.40
N ARG A 89 18.11 -21.85 -0.55
CA ARG A 89 17.58 -22.96 -1.38
C ARG A 89 17.89 -22.79 -2.86
N HIS A 90 17.77 -21.58 -3.38
CA HIS A 90 17.99 -21.28 -4.80
C HIS A 90 19.41 -20.77 -5.10
N ARG A 91 20.27 -20.70 -4.07
CA ARG A 91 21.66 -20.21 -4.19
C ARG A 91 21.72 -18.86 -4.93
N LEU A 92 20.80 -17.96 -4.58
CA LEU A 92 20.74 -16.64 -5.18
C LEU A 92 21.98 -15.86 -4.71
N ALA A 93 22.89 -15.59 -5.63
CA ALA A 93 24.00 -14.69 -5.38
C ALA A 93 23.53 -13.26 -5.74
N GLY A 94 23.70 -12.32 -4.83
CA GLY A 94 23.58 -10.91 -5.15
C GLY A 94 24.66 -10.48 -6.16
N PRO A 95 24.48 -9.35 -6.85
CA PRO A 95 25.57 -8.77 -7.61
C PRO A 95 26.79 -8.64 -6.69
N SER A 96 27.93 -9.16 -7.14
CA SER A 96 29.19 -9.05 -6.43
C SER A 96 29.70 -7.60 -6.50
N THR A 97 29.07 -6.73 -5.73
CA THR A 97 29.65 -5.43 -5.44
C THR A 97 30.71 -5.62 -4.38
N PRO A 98 31.94 -5.17 -4.57
CA PRO A 98 33.06 -5.47 -3.69
C PRO A 98 32.98 -4.78 -2.36
N ASP A 99 32.06 -4.06 -1.95
CA ASP A 99 31.87 -3.58 -0.56
C ASP A 99 30.44 -3.05 -0.36
N PRO A 100 29.78 -3.34 0.76
CA PRO A 100 28.60 -2.62 1.16
C PRO A 100 29.01 -1.20 1.53
N VAL A 101 29.08 -0.31 0.55
CA VAL A 101 29.30 1.11 0.81
C VAL A 101 28.05 1.64 1.51
N VAL A 102 28.08 1.65 2.82
CA VAL A 102 27.16 2.43 3.63
C VAL A 102 27.63 3.87 3.56
N GLY A 103 27.21 4.59 2.56
CA GLY A 103 27.62 5.96 2.35
C GLY A 103 27.45 6.40 0.88
N VAL A 104 27.87 7.59 0.59
CA VAL A 104 27.78 8.18 -0.75
C VAL A 104 28.57 7.32 -1.74
N PRO A 105 27.98 6.84 -2.85
CA PRO A 105 28.71 6.10 -3.89
C PRO A 105 29.82 6.95 -4.47
N ASP A 106 31.02 6.38 -4.57
CA ASP A 106 32.19 7.04 -5.21
C ASP A 106 32.13 7.02 -6.74
N ASP A 107 31.00 6.60 -7.34
CA ASP A 107 30.86 6.56 -8.79
C ASP A 107 30.65 7.98 -9.35
N PRO A 108 31.56 8.46 -10.22
CA PRO A 108 31.37 9.75 -10.92
C PRO A 108 30.07 9.84 -11.71
N ALA A 109 29.44 8.72 -12.07
CA ALA A 109 28.15 8.67 -12.74
C ALA A 109 26.99 9.02 -11.79
N ASP A 110 27.14 8.77 -10.49
CA ASP A 110 26.16 9.16 -9.46
C ASP A 110 26.27 10.65 -9.04
N ARG A 111 27.24 11.38 -9.57
CA ARG A 111 27.32 12.85 -9.44
C ARG A 111 26.23 13.58 -10.22
N PHE A 112 25.39 12.87 -10.95
CA PHE A 112 24.07 13.30 -11.38
C PHE A 112 22.99 13.18 -10.30
N ALA A 113 23.35 12.91 -9.04
CA ALA A 113 22.50 13.34 -7.93
C ALA A 113 22.37 14.86 -8.09
N ASP A 114 21.36 15.25 -8.83
CA ASP A 114 20.98 16.63 -9.06
C ASP A 114 21.19 17.40 -7.76
N ASP A 115 22.09 18.37 -7.78
CA ASP A 115 22.21 19.29 -6.67
C ASP A 115 20.80 19.75 -6.35
N ILE A 116 20.32 19.43 -5.14
CA ILE A 116 19.00 19.85 -4.68
C ILE A 116 19.03 21.36 -4.65
N ASN A 117 18.75 21.94 -5.81
CA ASN A 117 18.70 23.36 -6.02
C ASN A 117 17.26 23.83 -5.74
N HIS A 118 17.13 25.07 -5.26
CA HIS A 118 15.84 25.68 -5.02
C HIS A 118 14.91 25.62 -6.26
N ILE A 119 15.48 25.66 -7.48
CA ILE A 119 14.72 25.54 -8.74
C ILE A 119 14.17 24.12 -8.90
N THR A 120 14.97 23.10 -8.64
CA THR A 120 14.54 21.68 -8.69
C THR A 120 13.46 21.41 -7.64
N LEU A 121 13.63 21.94 -6.43
CA LEU A 121 12.62 21.86 -5.37
C LEU A 121 11.30 22.52 -5.78
N LEU A 122 11.35 23.76 -6.28
CA LEU A 122 10.17 24.50 -6.73
C LEU A 122 9.47 23.79 -7.90
N ARG A 123 10.24 23.24 -8.85
CA ARG A 123 9.70 22.46 -9.97
C ARG A 123 8.99 21.20 -9.48
N THR A 124 9.57 20.48 -8.53
CA THR A 124 8.96 19.28 -7.94
C THR A 124 7.67 19.62 -7.20
N LEU A 125 7.68 20.70 -6.41
CA LEU A 125 6.48 21.19 -5.73
C LEU A 125 5.39 21.63 -6.71
N LEU A 126 5.78 22.30 -7.81
CA LEU A 126 4.83 22.68 -8.86
C LEU A 126 4.19 21.46 -9.51
N ILE A 127 5.01 20.47 -9.90
CA ILE A 127 4.51 19.22 -10.50
C ILE A 127 3.56 18.52 -9.52
N LEU A 128 3.92 18.42 -8.24
CA LEU A 128 3.09 17.78 -7.21
C LEU A 128 1.75 18.51 -7.05
N ASN A 129 1.74 19.85 -7.00
CA ASN A 129 0.51 20.62 -6.95
C ASN A 129 -0.36 20.44 -8.20
N MET A 130 0.26 20.40 -9.40
CA MET A 130 -0.46 20.15 -10.65
C MET A 130 -1.10 18.77 -10.67
N VAL A 131 -0.38 17.74 -10.20
CA VAL A 131 -0.93 16.37 -10.10
C VAL A 131 -2.11 16.31 -9.14
N ILE A 132 -2.01 16.98 -7.98
CA ILE A 132 -3.10 17.05 -7.01
C ILE A 132 -4.33 17.74 -7.61
N LEU A 133 -4.16 18.87 -8.31
CA LEU A 133 -5.27 19.58 -8.94
C LEU A 133 -5.95 18.74 -10.04
N ILE A 134 -5.16 18.03 -10.83
CA ILE A 134 -5.68 17.09 -11.83
C ILE A 134 -6.43 15.95 -11.14
N GLY A 135 -5.91 15.42 -10.03
CA GLY A 135 -6.57 14.40 -9.23
C GLY A 135 -7.95 14.85 -8.73
N PHE A 136 -8.07 16.07 -8.19
CA PHE A 136 -9.36 16.64 -7.78
C PHE A 136 -10.33 16.77 -8.94
N ALA A 137 -9.88 17.26 -10.09
CA ALA A 137 -10.74 17.40 -11.28
C ALA A 137 -11.22 16.04 -11.79
N LEU A 138 -10.35 15.02 -11.76
CA LEU A 138 -10.71 13.65 -12.14
C LEU A 138 -11.68 13.01 -11.14
N GLU A 139 -11.52 13.27 -9.84
CA GLU A 139 -12.44 12.79 -8.80
C GLU A 139 -13.85 13.35 -9.06
N GLU A 140 -13.98 14.65 -9.34
CA GLU A 140 -15.26 15.27 -9.63
C GLU A 140 -15.93 14.64 -10.86
N LEU A 141 -15.16 14.40 -11.92
CA LEU A 141 -15.64 13.74 -13.13
C LEU A 141 -16.09 12.29 -12.86
N VAL A 142 -15.35 11.55 -12.05
CA VAL A 142 -15.67 10.15 -11.69
C VAL A 142 -16.92 10.10 -10.80
N ASN A 143 -17.09 11.07 -9.89
CA ASN A 143 -18.27 11.19 -9.05
C ASN A 143 -19.55 11.47 -9.88
N GLU A 144 -19.45 12.25 -10.95
CA GLU A 144 -20.57 12.48 -11.89
C GLU A 144 -21.03 11.21 -12.59
N ILE A 145 -20.11 10.26 -12.85
CA ILE A 145 -20.42 8.95 -13.44
C ILE A 145 -21.07 8.00 -12.39
N GLY A 146 -21.17 8.43 -11.12
CA GLY A 146 -21.80 7.67 -10.04
C GLY A 146 -20.87 6.70 -9.31
N VAL A 147 -19.56 6.75 -9.57
CA VAL A 147 -18.55 5.94 -8.89
C VAL A 147 -17.92 6.77 -7.78
N LYS A 148 -18.20 6.42 -6.53
CA LYS A 148 -17.58 7.07 -5.37
C LYS A 148 -16.25 6.37 -5.04
N LEU A 149 -15.16 6.95 -5.46
CA LEU A 149 -13.81 6.51 -5.13
C LEU A 149 -13.18 7.43 -4.06
N PRO A 150 -12.37 6.91 -3.15
CA PRO A 150 -11.54 7.75 -2.30
C PRO A 150 -10.52 8.53 -3.13
N LEU A 151 -10.22 9.78 -2.71
CA LEU A 151 -9.33 10.71 -3.42
C LEU A 151 -7.97 10.12 -3.81
N PHE A 152 -7.41 9.22 -3.01
CA PHE A 152 -6.10 8.62 -3.26
C PHE A 152 -6.10 7.54 -4.38
N VAL A 153 -7.27 7.21 -4.94
CA VAL A 153 -7.40 6.24 -6.04
C VAL A 153 -7.38 6.94 -7.40
N VAL A 154 -7.73 8.20 -7.42
CA VAL A 154 -7.74 9.05 -8.61
C VAL A 154 -6.42 9.80 -8.75
#